data_e317e0eaf9525c16ce2de22918036394
#
_entry.id   e317e0eaf9525c16ce2de22918036394
#
_cell.length_a   1.000
_cell.length_b   1.000
_cell.length_c   1.000
_cell.angle_alpha   90.00
_cell.angle_beta   90.00
_cell.angle_gamma   90.00
#
_symmetry.space_group_name_H-M   'P 1'
#
loop_
_entity.id
_entity.type
_entity.pdbx_description
1 polymer ?
#
loop_
_entity_poly.entity_id
_entity_poly.type
_entity_poly.pdbx_seq_one_letter_code
_entity_poly.pdbx_strand_id
1 'polypeptide(L)'
;MISAERVLALAARRGLDAQDLLPEFVREAQKLAIPPTSRFHVGAAALGASGAVYLGVNVELPGLPLNASIHAEQFAVVTAMRAGERALEAIATTAAPCGHCRQFMNELRGAASMRVIIPDGDVGGDRKSHLVLPLCDLLPHSFGPLDLTHDDSLPLLLEERHNGLRFAPGSIPEGSGAAELDRAAAVALAEANAAYAPYSASPAGLVLVDSDGVVHAGRSVESAAYNPTMSPLHTALVAAVGSAGMGDANGGEWRRIESATLVEMNGAPVRYAGTAALILETIAPRASLRVIACEKVA
;
A
#
# COMPACT_ATOMS: atom_id res chain seq x y z
N MET A 1 -0.06 11.96 -5.17
CA MET A 1 -1.40 12.48 -4.76
C MET A 1 -1.68 13.80 -5.46
N ILE A 2 -2.93 14.01 -5.87
CA ILE A 2 -3.44 15.27 -6.44
C ILE A 2 -4.46 15.82 -5.45
N SER A 3 -4.27 17.06 -5.00
CA SER A 3 -5.17 17.65 -3.98
C SER A 3 -6.59 17.83 -4.52
N ALA A 4 -7.57 17.77 -3.63
CA ALA A 4 -8.99 17.98 -3.96
C ALA A 4 -9.23 19.30 -4.69
N GLU A 5 -8.60 20.40 -4.24
CA GLU A 5 -8.68 21.70 -4.89
C GLU A 5 -8.25 21.65 -6.38
N ARG A 6 -7.13 20.97 -6.66
CA ARG A 6 -6.62 20.81 -8.04
C ARG A 6 -7.52 19.93 -8.89
N VAL A 7 -8.09 18.87 -8.31
CA VAL A 7 -9.06 17.99 -8.99
C VAL A 7 -10.31 18.77 -9.34
N LEU A 8 -10.89 19.50 -8.39
CA LEU A 8 -12.07 20.32 -8.59
C LEU A 8 -11.84 21.43 -9.64
N ALA A 9 -10.70 22.12 -9.57
CA ALA A 9 -10.35 23.15 -10.55
C ALA A 9 -10.24 22.58 -11.98
N LEU A 10 -9.68 21.38 -12.12
CA LEU A 10 -9.57 20.70 -13.42
C LEU A 10 -10.92 20.23 -13.94
N ALA A 11 -11.75 19.63 -13.07
CA ALA A 11 -13.11 19.20 -13.37
C ALA A 11 -13.97 20.38 -13.86
N ALA A 12 -13.98 21.48 -13.11
CA ALA A 12 -14.72 22.69 -13.47
C ALA A 12 -14.28 23.28 -14.83
N ARG A 13 -12.97 23.32 -15.09
CA ARG A 13 -12.44 23.82 -16.39
C ARG A 13 -12.88 22.98 -17.59
N ARG A 14 -13.21 21.71 -17.38
CA ARG A 14 -13.58 20.75 -18.43
C ARG A 14 -15.07 20.46 -18.49
N GLY A 15 -15.84 20.93 -17.50
CA GLY A 15 -17.27 20.60 -17.37
C GLY A 15 -17.49 19.11 -17.08
N LEU A 16 -16.61 18.49 -16.30
CA LEU A 16 -16.63 17.07 -15.94
C LEU A 16 -16.78 16.92 -14.42
N ASP A 17 -17.22 15.75 -13.99
CA ASP A 17 -17.13 15.36 -12.59
C ASP A 17 -15.70 14.84 -12.26
N ALA A 18 -15.34 14.87 -10.97
CA ALA A 18 -14.01 14.43 -10.52
C ALA A 18 -13.68 12.99 -10.94
N GLN A 19 -14.67 12.10 -10.91
CA GLN A 19 -14.49 10.71 -11.33
C GLN A 19 -14.18 10.55 -12.82
N ASP A 20 -14.70 11.44 -13.68
CA ASP A 20 -14.50 11.38 -15.13
C ASP A 20 -13.07 11.77 -15.53
N LEU A 21 -12.32 12.39 -14.61
CA LEU A 21 -10.92 12.70 -14.79
C LEU A 21 -10.01 11.50 -14.47
N LEU A 22 -10.47 10.49 -13.72
CA LEU A 22 -9.64 9.38 -13.27
C LEU A 22 -8.94 8.64 -14.42
N PRO A 23 -9.58 8.35 -15.57
CA PRO A 23 -8.91 7.70 -16.70
C PRO A 23 -7.71 8.48 -17.26
N GLU A 24 -7.70 9.81 -17.14
CA GLU A 24 -6.55 10.61 -17.55
C GLU A 24 -5.39 10.46 -16.55
N PHE A 25 -5.69 10.50 -15.26
CA PHE A 25 -4.71 10.31 -14.21
C PHE A 25 -4.11 8.90 -14.24
N VAL A 26 -4.91 7.88 -14.59
CA VAL A 26 -4.43 6.51 -14.82
C VAL A 26 -3.34 6.47 -15.90
N ARG A 27 -3.55 7.17 -17.03
CA ARG A 27 -2.57 7.21 -18.13
C ARG A 27 -1.26 7.85 -17.70
N GLU A 28 -1.31 8.89 -16.86
CA GLU A 28 -0.09 9.51 -16.34
C GLU A 28 0.61 8.62 -15.30
N ALA A 29 -0.15 7.98 -14.42
CA ALA A 29 0.40 7.02 -13.46
C ALA A 29 1.07 5.83 -14.19
N GLN A 30 0.43 5.28 -15.22
CA GLN A 30 0.94 4.14 -16.00
C GLN A 30 2.36 4.37 -16.53
N LYS A 31 2.72 5.60 -16.88
CA LYS A 31 4.07 5.95 -17.36
C LYS A 31 5.15 5.77 -16.30
N LEU A 32 4.76 5.78 -15.03
CA LEU A 32 5.67 5.66 -13.88
C LEU A 32 5.72 4.22 -13.33
N ALA A 33 5.03 3.28 -13.96
CA ALA A 33 5.03 1.88 -13.57
C ALA A 33 6.40 1.22 -13.74
N ILE A 34 6.72 0.26 -12.88
CA ILE A 34 8.03 -0.39 -12.79
C ILE A 34 7.85 -1.91 -12.97
N PRO A 35 7.49 -2.41 -14.18
CA PRO A 35 7.35 -3.83 -14.47
C PRO A 35 8.54 -4.40 -15.27
N PRO A 36 9.74 -4.58 -14.69
CA PRO A 36 10.90 -5.06 -15.44
C PRO A 36 10.74 -6.46 -16.01
N THR A 37 9.93 -7.31 -15.39
CA THR A 37 9.72 -8.71 -15.80
C THR A 37 8.60 -8.85 -16.82
N SER A 38 7.39 -8.39 -16.49
CA SER A 38 6.22 -8.53 -17.36
C SER A 38 6.20 -7.52 -18.50
N ARG A 39 6.84 -6.37 -18.33
CA ARG A 39 6.76 -5.20 -19.22
C ARG A 39 5.33 -4.68 -19.41
N PHE A 40 4.42 -5.10 -18.53
CA PHE A 40 3.02 -4.70 -18.56
C PHE A 40 2.79 -3.57 -17.55
N HIS A 41 2.72 -2.34 -18.06
CA HIS A 41 2.57 -1.14 -17.26
C HIS A 41 1.11 -0.95 -16.84
N VAL A 42 0.85 -0.94 -15.54
CA VAL A 42 -0.46 -0.69 -14.96
C VAL A 42 -0.42 0.58 -14.13
N GLY A 43 -1.38 1.45 -14.38
CA GLY A 43 -1.68 2.62 -13.56
C GLY A 43 -3.03 2.48 -12.88
N ALA A 44 -3.19 3.09 -11.72
CA ALA A 44 -4.44 3.24 -11.02
C ALA A 44 -4.59 4.68 -10.50
N ALA A 45 -5.84 5.14 -10.40
CA ALA A 45 -6.18 6.42 -9.79
C ALA A 45 -7.43 6.25 -8.93
N ALA A 46 -7.32 6.46 -7.63
CA ALA A 46 -8.41 6.32 -6.67
C ALA A 46 -8.90 7.71 -6.21
N LEU A 47 -10.20 7.94 -6.27
CA LEU A 47 -10.86 9.15 -5.76
C LEU A 47 -11.27 8.91 -4.31
N GLY A 48 -10.72 9.70 -3.41
CA GLY A 48 -11.09 9.71 -2.00
C GLY A 48 -12.35 10.51 -1.74
N ALA A 49 -13.03 10.22 -0.63
CA ALA A 49 -14.17 11.02 -0.14
C ALA A 49 -13.78 12.48 0.15
N SER A 50 -12.52 12.76 0.40
CA SER A 50 -11.97 14.12 0.51
C SER A 50 -11.96 14.88 -0.82
N GLY A 51 -12.22 14.21 -1.96
CA GLY A 51 -12.07 14.76 -3.31
C GLY A 51 -10.63 14.72 -3.85
N ALA A 52 -9.66 14.25 -3.07
CA ALA A 52 -8.29 14.05 -3.54
C ALA A 52 -8.15 12.78 -4.39
N VAL A 53 -7.18 12.76 -5.30
CA VAL A 53 -6.88 11.60 -6.13
C VAL A 53 -5.53 11.00 -5.78
N TYR A 54 -5.51 9.69 -5.54
CA TYR A 54 -4.35 8.89 -5.15
C TYR A 54 -3.92 8.01 -6.32
N LEU A 55 -2.69 8.23 -6.79
CA LEU A 55 -2.15 7.48 -7.91
C LEU A 55 -1.47 6.19 -7.42
N GLY A 56 -1.57 5.16 -8.23
CA GLY A 56 -0.89 3.89 -8.03
C GLY A 56 -0.27 3.35 -9.31
N VAL A 57 0.80 2.60 -9.14
CA VAL A 57 1.53 1.95 -10.24
C VAL A 57 1.89 0.52 -9.83
N ASN A 58 2.01 -0.38 -10.80
CA ASN A 58 2.58 -1.68 -10.47
C ASN A 58 4.09 -1.61 -10.35
N VAL A 59 4.60 -2.35 -9.36
CA VAL A 59 6.03 -2.46 -9.06
C VAL A 59 6.39 -3.93 -8.98
N GLU A 60 7.30 -4.36 -9.84
CA GLU A 60 7.88 -5.70 -9.81
C GLU A 60 9.31 -5.60 -9.27
N LEU A 61 9.67 -6.52 -8.40
CA LEU A 61 10.98 -6.54 -7.77
C LEU A 61 11.88 -7.55 -8.48
N PRO A 62 12.95 -7.11 -9.17
CA PRO A 62 13.86 -8.00 -9.91
C PRO A 62 14.47 -9.06 -9.00
N GLY A 63 14.51 -10.30 -9.50
CA GLY A 63 15.09 -11.42 -8.76
C GLY A 63 14.21 -12.07 -7.71
N LEU A 64 13.01 -11.54 -7.50
CA LEU A 64 12.02 -12.07 -6.55
C LEU A 64 10.88 -12.83 -7.27
N PRO A 65 10.17 -13.72 -6.55
CA PRO A 65 8.96 -14.36 -7.07
C PRO A 65 7.90 -13.34 -7.46
N LEU A 66 7.09 -13.64 -8.50
CA LEU A 66 6.09 -12.72 -9.05
C LEU A 66 5.03 -12.26 -8.02
N ASN A 67 4.74 -13.09 -7.02
CA ASN A 67 3.81 -12.74 -5.94
C ASN A 67 4.38 -11.74 -4.93
N ALA A 68 5.65 -11.34 -5.05
CA ALA A 68 6.23 -10.22 -4.31
C ALA A 68 5.96 -8.86 -4.99
N SER A 69 5.28 -8.85 -6.15
CA SER A 69 4.93 -7.63 -6.87
C SER A 69 3.86 -6.83 -6.14
N ILE A 70 3.91 -5.50 -6.28
CA ILE A 70 2.89 -4.58 -5.80
C ILE A 70 1.99 -4.22 -6.99
N HIS A 71 0.70 -4.41 -6.85
CA HIS A 71 -0.25 -4.04 -7.90
C HIS A 71 -0.63 -2.56 -7.81
N ALA A 72 -1.01 -1.96 -8.94
CA ALA A 72 -1.30 -0.53 -9.00
C ALA A 72 -2.48 -0.13 -8.09
N GLU A 73 -3.49 -0.98 -7.98
CA GLU A 73 -4.66 -0.76 -7.12
C GLU A 73 -4.26 -0.78 -5.63
N GLN A 74 -3.44 -1.75 -5.22
CA GLN A 74 -2.88 -1.81 -3.86
C GLN A 74 -2.04 -0.57 -3.56
N PHE A 75 -1.20 -0.17 -4.52
CA PHE A 75 -0.39 1.04 -4.41
C PHE A 75 -1.28 2.29 -4.18
N ALA A 76 -2.36 2.46 -4.96
CA ALA A 76 -3.27 3.60 -4.83
C ALA A 76 -3.96 3.62 -3.46
N VAL A 77 -4.46 2.47 -2.99
CA VAL A 77 -5.09 2.33 -1.66
C VAL A 77 -4.09 2.64 -0.54
N VAL A 78 -2.86 2.11 -0.61
CA VAL A 78 -1.82 2.41 0.37
C VAL A 78 -1.43 3.88 0.35
N THR A 79 -1.39 4.51 -0.83
CA THR A 79 -1.13 5.96 -0.94
C THR A 79 -2.24 6.78 -0.28
N ALA A 80 -3.51 6.37 -0.44
CA ALA A 80 -4.65 6.98 0.24
C ALA A 80 -4.56 6.81 1.76
N MET A 81 -4.27 5.59 2.22
CA MET A 81 -4.08 5.27 3.63
C MET A 81 -3.00 6.15 4.28
N ARG A 82 -1.86 6.32 3.62
CA ARG A 82 -0.74 7.14 4.10
C ARG A 82 -1.08 8.63 4.15
N ALA A 83 -1.96 9.08 3.28
CA ALA A 83 -2.44 10.46 3.25
C ALA A 83 -3.56 10.73 4.28
N GLY A 84 -4.01 9.72 5.03
CA GLY A 84 -5.09 9.84 6.00
C GLY A 84 -6.48 9.87 5.37
N GLU A 85 -6.62 9.39 4.12
CA GLU A 85 -7.93 9.24 3.51
C GLU A 85 -8.75 8.18 4.25
N ARG A 86 -10.05 8.41 4.38
CA ARG A 86 -10.92 7.54 5.20
C ARG A 86 -11.85 6.66 4.38
N ALA A 87 -12.10 7.01 3.12
CA ALA A 87 -12.95 6.23 2.21
C ALA A 87 -12.59 6.51 0.76
N LEU A 88 -12.80 5.53 -0.11
CA LEU A 88 -12.67 5.67 -1.55
C LEU A 88 -14.05 5.57 -2.20
N GLU A 89 -14.34 6.49 -3.12
CA GLU A 89 -15.61 6.52 -3.87
C GLU A 89 -15.50 5.80 -5.22
N ALA A 90 -14.33 5.88 -5.85
CA ALA A 90 -14.07 5.27 -7.14
C ALA A 90 -12.59 4.95 -7.32
N ILE A 91 -12.30 3.97 -8.16
CA ILE A 91 -10.96 3.68 -8.66
C ILE A 91 -11.00 3.42 -10.15
N ALA A 92 -10.11 4.05 -10.90
CA ALA A 92 -9.88 3.75 -12.30
C ALA A 92 -8.55 3.00 -12.47
N THR A 93 -8.49 2.10 -13.44
CA THR A 93 -7.31 1.27 -13.71
C THR A 93 -7.06 1.15 -15.22
N THR A 94 -5.80 0.87 -15.60
CA THR A 94 -5.42 0.66 -17.02
C THR A 94 -6.08 -0.55 -17.64
N ALA A 95 -6.36 -1.59 -16.84
CA ALA A 95 -7.00 -2.84 -17.22
C ALA A 95 -7.94 -3.27 -16.10
N ALA A 96 -8.82 -4.23 -16.36
CA ALA A 96 -9.69 -4.78 -15.32
C ALA A 96 -8.85 -5.27 -14.12
N PRO A 97 -9.21 -4.90 -12.87
CA PRO A 97 -8.48 -5.35 -11.68
C PRO A 97 -8.56 -6.87 -11.58
N CYS A 98 -7.44 -7.49 -11.24
CA CYS A 98 -7.39 -8.95 -11.03
C CYS A 98 -8.13 -9.36 -9.75
N GLY A 99 -8.42 -10.65 -9.57
CA GLY A 99 -9.10 -11.16 -8.38
C GLY A 99 -8.41 -10.80 -7.06
N HIS A 100 -7.08 -10.77 -7.05
CA HIS A 100 -6.25 -10.32 -5.94
C HIS A 100 -6.59 -8.86 -5.51
N CYS A 101 -6.62 -7.93 -6.48
CA CYS A 101 -6.93 -6.52 -6.19
C CYS A 101 -8.40 -6.31 -5.81
N ARG A 102 -9.33 -7.04 -6.45
CA ARG A 102 -10.75 -6.96 -6.06
C ARG A 102 -10.94 -7.37 -4.61
N GLN A 103 -10.30 -8.47 -4.20
CA GLN A 103 -10.37 -8.96 -2.83
C GLN A 103 -9.67 -8.02 -1.83
N PHE A 104 -8.55 -7.39 -2.22
CA PHE A 104 -7.88 -6.38 -1.40
C PHE A 104 -8.75 -5.13 -1.20
N MET A 105 -9.40 -4.65 -2.26
CA MET A 105 -10.32 -3.51 -2.17
C MET A 105 -11.58 -3.84 -1.35
N ASN A 106 -11.95 -5.11 -1.21
CA ASN A 106 -13.07 -5.54 -0.38
C ASN A 106 -12.83 -5.35 1.14
N GLU A 107 -11.61 -4.97 1.55
CA GLU A 107 -11.29 -4.57 2.94
C GLU A 107 -11.76 -3.13 3.28
N LEU A 108 -12.24 -2.38 2.30
CA LEU A 108 -12.69 -1.01 2.51
C LEU A 108 -14.13 -0.95 2.99
N ARG A 109 -14.44 0.03 3.87
CA ARG A 109 -15.84 0.33 4.21
C ARG A 109 -16.58 0.80 2.96
N GLY A 110 -17.75 0.20 2.69
CA GLY A 110 -18.54 0.51 1.50
C GLY A 110 -17.96 -0.03 0.19
N ALA A 111 -16.99 -0.93 0.24
CA ALA A 111 -16.34 -1.52 -0.95
C ALA A 111 -17.32 -2.02 -2.01
N ALA A 112 -18.42 -2.66 -1.60
CA ALA A 112 -19.41 -3.22 -2.52
C ALA A 112 -19.96 -2.18 -3.52
N SER A 113 -20.16 -0.93 -3.08
CA SER A 113 -20.69 0.16 -3.90
C SER A 113 -19.62 1.05 -4.52
N MET A 114 -18.34 0.84 -4.21
CA MET A 114 -17.24 1.60 -4.78
C MET A 114 -17.19 1.39 -6.29
N ARG A 115 -17.13 2.47 -7.06
CA ARG A 115 -17.11 2.43 -8.52
C ARG A 115 -15.73 2.04 -9.03
N VAL A 116 -15.69 1.03 -9.90
CA VAL A 116 -14.48 0.61 -10.61
C VAL A 116 -14.62 0.99 -12.07
N ILE A 117 -13.69 1.82 -12.56
CA ILE A 117 -13.68 2.36 -13.93
C ILE A 117 -12.57 1.65 -14.70
N ILE A 118 -12.97 0.90 -15.71
CA ILE A 118 -12.05 0.13 -16.56
C ILE A 118 -12.24 0.51 -18.02
N PRO A 119 -11.21 0.39 -18.88
CA PRO A 119 -11.38 0.60 -20.32
C PRO A 119 -12.42 -0.36 -20.90
N ASP A 120 -13.29 0.16 -21.75
CA ASP A 120 -14.23 -0.63 -22.53
C ASP A 120 -13.56 -1.02 -23.86
N GLY A 121 -13.41 -2.34 -24.11
CA GLY A 121 -12.80 -2.90 -25.32
C GLY A 121 -11.34 -3.37 -25.17
N ASP A 122 -10.83 -3.94 -26.27
CA ASP A 122 -9.51 -4.60 -26.32
C ASP A 122 -8.33 -3.64 -26.10
N VAL A 123 -7.27 -4.20 -25.55
CA VAL A 123 -5.98 -3.53 -25.31
C VAL A 123 -5.37 -3.12 -26.66
N GLY A 124 -5.68 -1.92 -27.16
CA GLY A 124 -5.10 -1.41 -28.42
C GLY A 124 -6.00 -0.50 -29.24
N GLY A 125 -7.30 -0.40 -28.93
CA GLY A 125 -8.23 0.51 -29.61
C GLY A 125 -8.22 1.95 -29.12
N ASP A 126 -8.91 2.84 -29.84
CA ASP A 126 -9.13 4.24 -29.44
C ASP A 126 -10.06 4.25 -28.21
N ARG A 127 -9.48 4.25 -27.01
CA ARG A 127 -10.14 4.03 -25.72
C ARG A 127 -10.89 5.29 -25.26
N LYS A 128 -12.00 5.58 -25.92
CA LYS A 128 -12.87 6.73 -25.54
C LYS A 128 -13.97 6.35 -24.56
N SER A 129 -14.33 5.06 -24.49
CA SER A 129 -15.35 4.54 -23.58
C SER A 129 -14.74 3.84 -22.37
N HIS A 130 -15.41 3.94 -21.23
CA HIS A 130 -15.05 3.27 -19.99
C HIS A 130 -16.29 2.59 -19.43
N LEU A 131 -16.09 1.37 -18.95
CA LEU A 131 -17.10 0.65 -18.20
C LEU A 131 -16.99 1.04 -16.73
N VAL A 132 -18.09 1.45 -16.13
CA VAL A 132 -18.19 1.79 -14.71
C VAL A 132 -19.06 0.77 -14.02
N LEU A 133 -18.50 0.01 -13.10
CA LEU A 133 -19.19 -1.05 -12.37
C LEU A 133 -18.95 -0.88 -10.86
N PRO A 134 -19.93 -1.20 -10.01
CA PRO A 134 -19.65 -1.34 -8.58
C PRO A 134 -18.76 -2.56 -8.35
N LEU A 135 -17.94 -2.53 -7.30
CA LEU A 135 -17.02 -3.63 -7.01
C LEU A 135 -17.76 -4.97 -6.80
N CYS A 136 -18.98 -4.96 -6.24
CA CYS A 136 -19.76 -6.17 -6.03
C CYS A 136 -20.09 -6.91 -7.35
N ASP A 137 -20.20 -6.22 -8.48
CA ASP A 137 -20.43 -6.87 -9.78
C ASP A 137 -19.14 -7.53 -10.30
N LEU A 138 -17.96 -7.03 -9.90
CA LEU A 138 -16.67 -7.61 -10.26
C LEU A 138 -16.20 -8.70 -9.28
N LEU A 139 -16.78 -8.75 -8.08
CA LEU A 139 -16.48 -9.73 -7.04
C LEU A 139 -17.79 -10.30 -6.45
N PRO A 140 -18.58 -11.05 -7.26
CA PRO A 140 -19.83 -11.65 -6.81
C PRO A 140 -19.55 -12.73 -5.75
N HIS A 141 -20.47 -12.88 -4.78
CA HIS A 141 -20.35 -13.86 -3.69
C HIS A 141 -19.03 -13.71 -2.91
N SER A 142 -18.57 -12.47 -2.74
CA SER A 142 -17.34 -12.19 -2.01
C SER A 142 -17.46 -12.55 -0.53
N PHE A 143 -16.35 -12.93 0.07
CA PHE A 143 -16.17 -12.89 1.52
C PHE A 143 -15.25 -11.72 1.89
N GLY A 144 -15.43 -11.17 3.09
CA GLY A 144 -14.70 -9.99 3.51
C GLY A 144 -14.50 -9.95 5.02
N PRO A 145 -14.13 -8.79 5.58
CA PRO A 145 -13.81 -8.64 7.00
C PRO A 145 -14.91 -9.17 7.93
N LEU A 146 -16.17 -8.88 7.63
CA LEU A 146 -17.30 -9.26 8.50
C LEU A 146 -17.51 -10.77 8.57
N ASP A 147 -17.21 -11.49 7.49
CA ASP A 147 -17.35 -12.96 7.44
C ASP A 147 -16.33 -13.67 8.32
N LEU A 148 -15.16 -13.05 8.57
CA LEU A 148 -14.09 -13.66 9.36
C LEU A 148 -14.01 -13.12 10.78
N THR A 149 -14.33 -11.86 10.99
CA THR A 149 -14.25 -11.24 12.33
C THR A 149 -15.56 -11.31 13.09
N HIS A 150 -16.69 -11.44 12.37
CA HIS A 150 -18.05 -11.41 12.95
C HIS A 150 -18.34 -10.17 13.80
N ASP A 151 -17.60 -9.07 13.54
CA ASP A 151 -17.69 -7.81 14.29
C ASP A 151 -17.68 -6.63 13.31
N ASP A 152 -18.84 -6.03 13.11
CA ASP A 152 -19.06 -4.89 12.23
C ASP A 152 -18.61 -3.55 12.84
N SER A 153 -18.27 -3.55 14.14
CA SER A 153 -17.72 -2.40 14.85
C SER A 153 -16.21 -2.23 14.63
N LEU A 154 -15.51 -3.26 14.12
CA LEU A 154 -14.08 -3.18 13.89
C LEU A 154 -13.74 -2.14 12.82
N PRO A 155 -12.69 -1.32 13.05
CA PRO A 155 -12.18 -0.42 12.03
C PRO A 155 -11.69 -1.21 10.82
N LEU A 156 -12.22 -0.88 9.63
CA LEU A 156 -11.78 -1.45 8.36
C LEU A 156 -10.57 -0.69 7.78
N LEU A 157 -10.03 -1.19 6.68
CA LEU A 157 -8.92 -0.54 5.99
C LEU A 157 -9.29 0.92 5.65
N LEU A 158 -8.37 1.86 5.85
CA LEU A 158 -8.47 3.33 5.86
C LEU A 158 -9.09 3.94 7.12
N GLU A 159 -9.78 3.20 7.96
CA GLU A 159 -10.30 3.75 9.21
C GLU A 159 -9.20 3.81 10.28
N GLU A 160 -9.30 4.79 11.17
CA GLU A 160 -8.32 5.03 12.22
C GLU A 160 -8.32 3.90 13.25
N ARG A 161 -7.13 3.47 13.65
CA ARG A 161 -6.94 2.44 14.67
C ARG A 161 -5.66 2.65 15.46
N HIS A 162 -5.62 2.04 16.64
CA HIS A 162 -4.44 1.98 17.49
C HIS A 162 -4.37 0.62 18.16
N ASN A 163 -3.34 -0.17 17.84
CA ASN A 163 -3.20 -1.55 18.31
C ASN A 163 -2.70 -1.68 19.76
N GLY A 164 -2.38 -0.56 20.45
CA GLY A 164 -1.94 -0.56 21.84
C GLY A 164 -0.58 -1.21 22.06
N LEU A 165 0.36 -1.00 21.14
CA LEU A 165 1.70 -1.61 21.20
C LEU A 165 2.71 -0.66 21.85
N ARG A 166 3.63 -1.25 22.60
CA ARG A 166 4.87 -0.63 23.09
C ARG A 166 6.06 -1.52 22.77
N PHE A 167 7.25 -0.98 22.87
CA PHE A 167 8.46 -1.82 22.77
C PHE A 167 8.48 -2.83 23.91
N ALA A 168 8.86 -4.06 23.61
CA ALA A 168 9.07 -5.07 24.63
C ALA A 168 10.28 -4.69 25.50
N PRO A 169 10.27 -4.98 26.81
CA PRO A 169 11.38 -4.71 27.70
C PRO A 169 12.71 -5.24 27.15
N GLY A 170 13.74 -4.42 27.15
CA GLY A 170 15.09 -4.81 26.68
C GLY A 170 15.24 -4.97 25.16
N SER A 171 14.19 -4.69 24.36
CA SER A 171 14.27 -4.82 22.90
C SER A 171 15.02 -3.66 22.21
N ILE A 172 15.13 -2.52 22.89
CA ILE A 172 16.00 -1.40 22.49
C ILE A 172 17.21 -1.41 23.43
N PRO A 173 18.45 -1.54 22.92
CA PRO A 173 19.64 -1.46 23.75
C PRO A 173 19.75 -0.08 24.43
N GLU A 174 19.94 -0.06 25.75
CA GLU A 174 20.24 1.17 26.49
C GLU A 174 21.58 1.75 25.98
N GLY A 175 21.59 3.04 25.63
CA GLY A 175 22.82 3.73 25.20
C GLY A 175 23.23 3.48 23.75
N SER A 176 22.37 2.90 22.91
CA SER A 176 22.58 2.88 21.46
C SER A 176 22.50 4.32 20.91
N GLY A 177 23.58 5.06 21.03
CA GLY A 177 23.71 6.51 20.85
C GLY A 177 23.50 7.03 19.42
N ALA A 178 22.51 6.54 18.74
CA ALA A 178 22.09 7.06 17.46
C ALA A 178 20.63 7.54 17.59
N ALA A 179 20.43 8.83 17.84
CA ALA A 179 19.10 9.48 17.82
C ALA A 179 18.28 9.12 16.57
N GLU A 180 18.94 8.79 15.47
CA GLU A 180 18.35 8.35 14.22
C GLU A 180 17.76 6.92 14.28
N LEU A 181 18.45 6.00 14.94
CA LEU A 181 17.98 4.62 15.18
C LEU A 181 16.75 4.60 16.10
N ASP A 182 16.75 5.47 17.12
CA ASP A 182 15.61 5.61 18.03
C ASP A 182 14.43 6.27 17.33
N ARG A 183 14.67 7.19 16.40
CA ARG A 183 13.64 7.81 15.56
C ARG A 183 13.02 6.80 14.59
N ALA A 184 13.82 5.99 13.90
CA ALA A 184 13.32 4.96 12.99
C ALA A 184 12.49 3.91 13.75
N ALA A 185 12.93 3.49 14.94
CA ALA A 185 12.20 2.57 15.81
C ALA A 185 10.86 3.17 16.25
N ALA A 186 10.83 4.43 16.68
CA ALA A 186 9.60 5.11 17.10
C ALA A 186 8.60 5.22 15.93
N VAL A 187 9.06 5.56 14.73
CA VAL A 187 8.21 5.60 13.54
C VAL A 187 7.70 4.19 13.18
N ALA A 188 8.54 3.16 13.22
CA ALA A 188 8.13 1.79 12.96
C ALA A 188 7.09 1.28 13.99
N LEU A 189 7.22 1.66 15.27
CA LEU A 189 6.23 1.36 16.29
C LEU A 189 4.91 2.09 16.03
N ALA A 190 4.96 3.35 15.62
CA ALA A 190 3.76 4.10 15.24
C ALA A 190 3.04 3.45 14.05
N GLU A 191 3.79 2.98 13.05
CA GLU A 191 3.24 2.22 11.92
C GLU A 191 2.63 0.88 12.39
N ALA A 192 3.28 0.14 13.30
CA ALA A 192 2.73 -1.07 13.89
C ALA A 192 1.42 -0.80 14.66
N ASN A 193 1.36 0.32 15.39
CA ASN A 193 0.14 0.73 16.09
C ASN A 193 -1.01 1.08 15.15
N ALA A 194 -0.73 1.56 13.96
CA ALA A 194 -1.73 1.90 12.94
C ALA A 194 -1.95 0.77 11.90
N ALA A 195 -1.30 -0.38 12.06
CA ALA A 195 -1.38 -1.49 11.12
C ALA A 195 -2.77 -2.15 11.11
N TYR A 196 -3.23 -2.57 9.93
CA TYR A 196 -4.46 -3.31 9.73
C TYR A 196 -4.17 -4.82 9.77
N ALA A 197 -4.37 -5.45 10.91
CA ALA A 197 -4.08 -6.86 11.12
C ALA A 197 -5.23 -7.59 11.89
N PRO A 198 -6.47 -7.56 11.37
CA PRO A 198 -7.63 -8.09 12.10
C PRO A 198 -7.66 -9.63 12.14
N TYR A 199 -6.99 -10.31 11.22
CA TYR A 199 -7.09 -11.77 11.06
C TYR A 199 -6.00 -12.52 11.82
N SER A 200 -4.78 -12.01 11.81
CA SER A 200 -3.65 -12.65 12.49
C SER A 200 -3.38 -12.10 13.89
N ALA A 201 -3.93 -10.92 14.21
CA ALA A 201 -3.57 -10.14 15.39
C ALA A 201 -2.06 -9.91 15.52
N SER A 202 -1.36 -9.81 14.38
CA SER A 202 0.10 -9.65 14.27
C SER A 202 0.48 -8.32 13.59
N PRO A 203 0.06 -7.15 14.13
CA PRO A 203 0.39 -5.88 13.55
C PRO A 203 1.90 -5.64 13.56
N ALA A 204 2.42 -5.08 12.45
CA ALA A 204 3.83 -4.79 12.28
C ALA A 204 4.03 -3.47 11.50
N GLY A 205 5.14 -2.79 11.79
CA GLY A 205 5.56 -1.60 11.08
C GLY A 205 7.03 -1.67 10.69
N LEU A 206 7.39 -1.05 9.57
CA LEU A 206 8.74 -1.04 9.06
C LEU A 206 9.10 0.35 8.53
N VAL A 207 10.34 0.74 8.77
CA VAL A 207 10.95 1.95 8.24
C VAL A 207 12.14 1.56 7.38
N LEU A 208 12.21 2.13 6.17
CA LEU A 208 13.41 2.15 5.35
C LEU A 208 14.04 3.53 5.46
N VAL A 209 15.38 3.59 5.49
CA VAL A 209 16.14 4.83 5.39
C VAL A 209 17.03 4.72 4.16
N ASP A 210 16.97 5.70 3.29
CA ASP A 210 17.79 5.74 2.08
C ASP A 210 19.09 6.54 2.29
N SER A 211 19.95 6.54 1.26
CA SER A 211 21.26 7.22 1.27
C SER A 211 21.19 8.74 1.44
N ASP A 212 20.02 9.33 1.25
CA ASP A 212 19.78 10.77 1.50
C ASP A 212 19.20 11.02 2.89
N GLY A 213 19.08 9.96 3.73
CA GLY A 213 18.49 10.03 5.07
C GLY A 213 16.96 10.17 5.05
N VAL A 214 16.31 9.96 3.91
CA VAL A 214 14.85 10.01 3.81
C VAL A 214 14.23 8.75 4.39
N VAL A 215 13.20 8.94 5.20
CA VAL A 215 12.47 7.88 5.90
C VAL A 215 11.23 7.48 5.11
N HIS A 216 11.14 6.19 4.78
CA HIS A 216 9.99 5.59 4.09
C HIS A 216 9.34 4.58 5.03
N ALA A 217 8.19 4.91 5.57
CA ALA A 217 7.51 4.11 6.58
C ALA A 217 6.35 3.30 5.97
N GLY A 218 6.13 2.10 6.50
CA GLY A 218 5.05 1.22 6.08
C GLY A 218 4.55 0.33 7.22
N ARG A 219 3.33 -0.15 7.07
CA ARG A 219 2.62 -1.01 8.02
C ARG A 219 2.04 -2.24 7.35
N SER A 220 1.82 -3.31 8.09
CA SER A 220 1.09 -4.46 7.56
C SER A 220 -0.37 -4.10 7.28
N VAL A 221 -0.86 -4.60 6.15
CA VAL A 221 -2.25 -4.44 5.69
C VAL A 221 -2.74 -5.81 5.26
N GLU A 222 -3.56 -6.43 6.10
CA GLU A 222 -4.10 -7.76 5.87
C GLU A 222 -5.31 -7.74 4.93
N SER A 223 -5.58 -8.89 4.35
CA SER A 223 -6.79 -9.18 3.59
C SER A 223 -7.40 -10.49 4.06
N ALA A 224 -8.73 -10.56 4.09
CA ALA A 224 -9.50 -11.76 4.39
C ALA A 224 -9.11 -12.95 3.50
N ALA A 225 -8.68 -12.70 2.27
CA ALA A 225 -8.21 -13.73 1.33
C ALA A 225 -6.73 -14.11 1.53
N TYR A 226 -6.04 -13.56 2.51
CA TYR A 226 -4.64 -13.75 2.90
C TYR A 226 -3.64 -13.35 1.82
N ASN A 227 -3.69 -13.94 0.62
CA ASN A 227 -2.74 -13.64 -0.46
C ASN A 227 -2.62 -12.15 -0.83
N PRO A 228 -3.70 -11.33 -0.81
CA PRO A 228 -3.59 -9.91 -1.06
C PRO A 228 -2.94 -9.09 0.06
N THR A 229 -2.64 -9.69 1.20
CA THR A 229 -1.97 -9.03 2.33
C THR A 229 -0.67 -8.37 1.89
N MET A 230 -0.49 -7.11 2.28
CA MET A 230 0.76 -6.39 2.08
C MET A 230 1.58 -6.38 3.36
N SER A 231 2.82 -6.83 3.26
CA SER A 231 3.76 -6.75 4.38
C SER A 231 4.14 -5.28 4.66
N PRO A 232 4.65 -4.96 5.86
CA PRO A 232 5.11 -3.61 6.16
C PRO A 232 6.27 -3.16 5.24
N LEU A 233 7.05 -4.10 4.70
CA LEU A 233 8.07 -3.78 3.70
C LEU A 233 7.43 -3.35 2.37
N HIS A 234 6.41 -4.06 1.86
CA HIS A 234 5.73 -3.67 0.62
C HIS A 234 5.13 -2.27 0.71
N THR A 235 4.49 -1.93 1.84
CA THR A 235 3.91 -0.59 2.02
C THR A 235 4.96 0.50 2.23
N ALA A 236 6.12 0.18 2.80
CA ALA A 236 7.28 1.07 2.85
C ALA A 236 7.89 1.30 1.46
N LEU A 237 7.95 0.27 0.60
CA LEU A 237 8.38 0.41 -0.80
C LEU A 237 7.40 1.29 -1.60
N VAL A 238 6.08 1.19 -1.36
CA VAL A 238 5.10 2.14 -1.92
C VAL A 238 5.44 3.57 -1.52
N ALA A 239 5.80 3.78 -0.25
CA ALA A 239 6.22 5.10 0.23
C ALA A 239 7.48 5.61 -0.47
N ALA A 240 8.47 4.75 -0.66
CA ALA A 240 9.73 5.10 -1.32
C ALA A 240 9.52 5.48 -2.80
N VAL A 241 8.71 4.71 -3.53
CA VAL A 241 8.35 5.05 -4.92
C VAL A 241 7.55 6.34 -4.98
N GLY A 242 6.57 6.51 -4.11
CA GLY A 242 5.65 7.65 -4.14
C GLY A 242 6.27 8.99 -3.74
N SER A 243 7.29 8.99 -2.86
CA SER A 243 7.91 10.21 -2.34
C SER A 243 9.26 10.56 -2.99
N ALA A 244 10.09 9.56 -3.25
CA ALA A 244 11.44 9.74 -3.73
C ALA A 244 11.65 9.27 -5.19
N GLY A 245 10.59 8.77 -5.85
CA GLY A 245 10.71 8.17 -7.18
C GLY A 245 11.64 6.96 -7.20
N MET A 246 11.84 6.30 -6.04
CA MET A 246 12.68 5.11 -5.96
C MET A 246 12.06 3.96 -6.76
N GLY A 247 12.90 3.20 -7.39
CA GLY A 247 12.54 2.06 -8.21
C GLY A 247 12.68 2.39 -9.70
N ASP A 248 13.57 1.66 -10.32
CA ASP A 248 13.74 1.67 -11.77
C ASP A 248 13.64 0.24 -12.33
N ALA A 249 13.49 0.13 -13.64
CA ALA A 249 13.39 -1.16 -14.32
C ALA A 249 14.65 -2.05 -14.13
N ASN A 250 15.77 -1.47 -13.73
CA ASN A 250 17.04 -2.17 -13.51
C ASN A 250 17.30 -2.49 -12.03
N GLY A 251 16.42 -2.03 -11.12
CA GLY A 251 16.56 -2.24 -9.66
C GLY A 251 17.69 -1.44 -9.01
N GLY A 252 18.31 -0.51 -9.74
CA GLY A 252 19.45 0.27 -9.23
C GLY A 252 19.06 1.21 -8.08
N GLU A 253 17.89 1.78 -8.16
CA GLU A 253 17.35 2.72 -7.17
C GLU A 253 17.09 2.06 -5.81
N TRP A 254 16.71 0.78 -5.75
CA TRP A 254 16.53 0.07 -4.48
C TRP A 254 17.81 -0.04 -3.67
N ARG A 255 18.98 0.00 -4.34
CA ARG A 255 20.29 -0.04 -3.68
C ARG A 255 20.62 1.21 -2.87
N ARG A 256 19.80 2.24 -2.98
CA ARG A 256 19.88 3.45 -2.13
C ARG A 256 19.36 3.20 -0.73
N ILE A 257 18.62 2.12 -0.48
CA ILE A 257 18.20 1.73 0.87
C ILE A 257 19.43 1.28 1.65
N GLU A 258 19.71 1.97 2.77
CA GLU A 258 20.87 1.69 3.63
C GLU A 258 20.50 0.91 4.89
N SER A 259 19.30 1.15 5.41
CA SER A 259 18.82 0.44 6.59
C SER A 259 17.31 0.23 6.59
N ALA A 260 16.89 -0.82 7.30
CA ALA A 260 15.52 -1.13 7.59
C ALA A 260 15.35 -1.39 9.09
N THR A 261 14.31 -0.85 9.69
CA THR A 261 13.92 -1.13 11.07
C THR A 261 12.51 -1.68 11.09
N LEU A 262 12.36 -2.94 11.48
CA LEU A 262 11.07 -3.63 11.62
C LEU A 262 10.69 -3.71 13.08
N VAL A 263 9.46 -3.33 13.40
CA VAL A 263 8.82 -3.57 14.70
C VAL A 263 7.71 -4.59 14.51
N GLU A 264 7.81 -5.74 15.17
CA GLU A 264 6.82 -6.82 15.14
C GLU A 264 6.58 -7.40 16.52
N MET A 265 5.42 -8.00 16.75
CA MET A 265 5.06 -8.55 18.05
C MET A 265 5.89 -9.80 18.37
N ASN A 266 6.39 -9.87 19.60
CA ASN A 266 7.07 -11.06 20.11
C ASN A 266 6.07 -12.22 20.23
N GLY A 267 6.42 -13.39 19.69
CA GLY A 267 5.57 -14.59 19.74
C GLY A 267 4.30 -14.52 18.88
N ALA A 268 4.17 -13.52 17.98
CA ALA A 268 3.05 -13.44 17.06
C ALA A 268 2.99 -14.63 16.09
N PRO A 269 1.78 -15.10 15.72
CA PRO A 269 1.61 -16.19 14.76
C PRO A 269 2.11 -15.84 13.35
N VAL A 270 2.09 -14.57 12.97
CA VAL A 270 2.65 -14.08 11.69
C VAL A 270 3.85 -13.18 11.97
N ARG A 271 4.95 -13.47 11.28
CA ARG A 271 6.21 -12.73 11.41
C ARG A 271 6.71 -12.32 10.04
N TYR A 272 7.23 -11.09 9.96
CA TYR A 272 7.68 -10.50 8.71
C TYR A 272 9.21 -10.45 8.55
N ALA A 273 9.97 -10.66 9.64
CA ALA A 273 11.43 -10.52 9.65
C ALA A 273 12.12 -11.37 8.58
N GLY A 274 11.76 -12.67 8.49
CA GLY A 274 12.38 -13.57 7.53
C GLY A 274 12.15 -13.18 6.08
N THR A 275 10.89 -12.85 5.73
CA THR A 275 10.54 -12.41 4.37
C THR A 275 11.17 -11.06 4.04
N ALA A 276 11.16 -10.12 5.00
CA ALA A 276 11.79 -8.81 4.81
C ALA A 276 13.30 -8.95 4.55
N ALA A 277 14.00 -9.82 5.30
CA ALA A 277 15.42 -10.09 5.09
C ALA A 277 15.70 -10.61 3.66
N LEU A 278 14.95 -11.62 3.20
CA LEU A 278 15.12 -12.20 1.86
C LEU A 278 14.87 -11.19 0.74
N ILE A 279 13.83 -10.36 0.89
CA ILE A 279 13.54 -9.32 -0.10
C ILE A 279 14.67 -8.29 -0.12
N LEU A 280 15.07 -7.76 1.04
CA LEU A 280 16.14 -6.77 1.14
C LEU A 280 17.48 -7.29 0.64
N GLU A 281 17.84 -8.55 0.95
CA GLU A 281 19.05 -9.19 0.42
C GLU A 281 19.08 -9.16 -1.11
N THR A 282 17.93 -9.29 -1.76
CA THR A 282 17.82 -9.28 -3.22
C THR A 282 17.87 -7.87 -3.81
N ILE A 283 17.07 -6.93 -3.28
CA ILE A 283 16.92 -5.60 -3.89
C ILE A 283 17.90 -4.56 -3.35
N ALA A 284 18.31 -4.69 -2.09
CA ALA A 284 19.18 -3.76 -1.37
C ALA A 284 20.22 -4.51 -0.52
N PRO A 285 21.14 -5.28 -1.12
CA PRO A 285 22.01 -6.25 -0.40
C PRO A 285 22.98 -5.60 0.61
N ARG A 286 23.12 -4.27 0.59
CA ARG A 286 23.93 -3.52 1.57
C ARG A 286 23.11 -3.00 2.74
N ALA A 287 21.79 -3.05 2.64
CA ALA A 287 20.91 -2.56 3.68
C ALA A 287 20.97 -3.46 4.93
N SER A 288 21.14 -2.85 6.09
CA SER A 288 21.03 -3.56 7.37
C SER A 288 19.57 -3.71 7.78
N LEU A 289 19.15 -4.87 8.28
CA LEU A 289 17.82 -5.07 8.85
C LEU A 289 17.94 -5.23 10.38
N ARG A 290 17.29 -4.32 11.11
CA ARG A 290 17.09 -4.38 12.55
C ARG A 290 15.67 -4.81 12.86
N VAL A 291 15.49 -5.82 13.72
CA VAL A 291 14.18 -6.27 14.18
C VAL A 291 14.04 -5.95 15.67
N ILE A 292 12.97 -5.27 16.02
CA ILE A 292 12.65 -4.84 17.38
C ILE A 292 11.33 -5.47 17.79
N ALA A 293 11.33 -6.11 18.95
CA ALA A 293 10.13 -6.72 19.50
C ALA A 293 9.22 -5.67 20.13
N CYS A 294 7.92 -5.81 19.91
CA CYS A 294 6.88 -5.07 20.62
C CYS A 294 5.89 -6.03 21.32
N GLU A 295 5.11 -5.49 22.24
CA GLU A 295 4.07 -6.19 22.97
C GLU A 295 2.84 -5.31 23.18
N LYS A 296 1.68 -5.90 23.42
CA LYS A 296 0.48 -5.13 23.79
C LYS A 296 0.65 -4.51 25.18
N VAL A 297 0.20 -3.28 25.31
CA VAL A 297 0.02 -2.65 26.62
C VAL A 297 -1.13 -3.40 27.30
N ALA A 298 -0.83 -3.92 28.50
CA ALA A 298 -1.83 -4.67 29.30
C ALA A 298 -2.97 -3.76 29.78
#